data_134e4004e3d7a505604d586d88eb6e39
#
_entry.id   134e4004e3d7a505604d586d88eb6e39
#
_cell.length_a   1.000
_cell.length_b   1.000
_cell.length_c   1.000
_cell.angle_alpha   90.00
_cell.angle_beta   90.00
_cell.angle_gamma   90.00
#
_symmetry.space_group_name_H-M   'P 1'
#
loop_
_entity.id
_entity.type
_entity.pdbx_description
1 polymer ?
#
loop_
_entity_poly.entity_id
_entity_poly.type
_entity_poly.pdbx_seq_one_letter_code
_entity_poly.pdbx_strand_id
1 'polypeptide(L)'
;MRYASYAMSKGAGVSPSRLEVLQGTLDLMVLQVLDTMGPQHGYGIARRIEQVSEDILKLNEGTVYTALMRLQQQRRISASWGASENNRKAKFYAITAEGRRQLAREVESWDRLAAIIARLRTAEPS
;
A
#
# COMPACT_ATOMS: atom_id res chain seq x y z
N MET A 1 2.06 12.43 -22.24
CA MET A 1 1.95 11.41 -21.56
C MET A 1 0.72 10.65 -21.65
N ARG A 2 0.83 9.48 -21.71
CA ARG A 2 -0.27 8.67 -22.01
C ARG A 2 -0.74 7.83 -20.89
N TYR A 3 -0.47 8.20 -19.70
CA TYR A 3 -0.82 7.37 -18.59
C TYR A 3 -2.25 7.02 -18.54
N ALA A 4 -3.10 8.01 -18.65
CA ALA A 4 -4.52 7.78 -18.53
C ALA A 4 -5.03 6.94 -19.66
N SER A 5 -4.60 7.26 -20.86
CA SER A 5 -5.05 6.51 -21.99
C SER A 5 -4.57 5.09 -21.95
N TYR A 6 -3.35 4.91 -21.50
CA TYR A 6 -2.80 3.59 -21.39
C TYR A 6 -3.59 2.74 -20.41
N ALA A 7 -3.87 3.29 -19.26
CA ALA A 7 -4.63 2.56 -18.26
C ALA A 7 -6.00 2.19 -18.76
N MET A 8 -6.63 3.10 -19.43
CA MET A 8 -7.97 2.82 -19.89
C MET A 8 -8.00 1.81 -20.99
N SER A 9 -7.06 1.86 -21.89
CA SER A 9 -7.11 0.94 -23.00
C SER A 9 -6.89 -0.48 -22.54
N LYS A 10 -5.99 -0.70 -21.61
CA LYS A 10 -5.81 -2.05 -21.21
C LYS A 10 -6.72 -2.43 -20.10
N GLY A 11 -7.27 -1.51 -19.43
CA GLY A 11 -8.14 -1.82 -18.32
C GLY A 11 -9.57 -1.82 -18.71
N ALA A 12 -9.89 -2.53 -19.76
CA ALA A 12 -11.26 -2.54 -20.21
C ALA A 12 -12.22 -2.89 -19.11
N GLY A 13 -11.82 -3.68 -18.16
CA GLY A 13 -12.70 -4.02 -17.05
C GLY A 13 -12.50 -3.16 -15.82
N VAL A 14 -11.66 -2.16 -15.88
CA VAL A 14 -11.34 -1.37 -14.71
C VAL A 14 -12.36 -0.27 -14.52
N SER A 15 -12.90 -0.18 -13.32
CA SER A 15 -13.84 0.87 -13.01
C SER A 15 -13.13 2.22 -13.00
N PRO A 16 -13.72 3.25 -13.60
CA PRO A 16 -13.10 4.57 -13.56
C PRO A 16 -12.96 5.13 -12.15
N SER A 17 -13.75 4.64 -11.21
CA SER A 17 -13.67 5.12 -9.84
C SER A 17 -12.62 4.38 -9.03
N ARG A 18 -11.95 3.40 -9.60
CA ARG A 18 -10.91 2.66 -8.91
C ARG A 18 -9.55 3.09 -9.37
N LEU A 19 -8.63 3.15 -8.44
CA LEU A 19 -7.24 3.43 -8.76
C LEU A 19 -6.50 2.11 -8.84
N GLU A 20 -5.62 2.02 -9.83
CA GLU A 20 -4.72 0.89 -9.90
C GLU A 20 -3.60 1.09 -8.91
N VAL A 21 -3.28 0.06 -8.16
CA VAL A 21 -2.25 0.13 -7.15
C VAL A 21 -1.03 -0.62 -7.62
N LEU A 22 0.04 0.12 -7.85
CA LEU A 22 1.30 -0.48 -8.24
C LEU A 22 1.91 -1.22 -7.06
N GLN A 23 2.74 -2.20 -7.38
CA GLN A 23 3.33 -3.05 -6.35
C GLN A 23 4.04 -2.25 -5.27
N GLY A 24 4.90 -1.31 -5.66
CA GLY A 24 5.64 -0.52 -4.70
C GLY A 24 4.73 0.34 -3.83
N THR A 25 3.67 0.86 -4.43
CA THR A 25 2.71 1.68 -3.69
C THR A 25 1.96 0.85 -2.67
N LEU A 26 1.59 -0.38 -3.02
CA LEU A 26 0.90 -1.24 -2.07
C LEU A 26 1.81 -1.59 -0.90
N ASP A 27 3.08 -1.91 -1.18
CA ASP A 27 4.04 -2.19 -0.12
C ASP A 27 4.16 -1.03 0.84
N LEU A 28 4.20 0.19 0.30
CA LEU A 28 4.25 1.39 1.11
C LEU A 28 3.02 1.52 2.00
N MET A 29 1.84 1.28 1.44
CA MET A 29 0.60 1.36 2.21
C MET A 29 0.56 0.32 3.33
N VAL A 30 1.04 -0.89 3.06
CA VAL A 30 1.08 -1.93 4.08
C VAL A 30 1.99 -1.49 5.23
N LEU A 31 3.17 -0.98 4.91
CA LEU A 31 4.08 -0.51 5.95
C LEU A 31 3.47 0.64 6.75
N GLN A 32 2.76 1.54 6.08
CA GLN A 32 2.09 2.65 6.76
C GLN A 32 1.05 2.16 7.75
N VAL A 33 0.26 1.17 7.35
CA VAL A 33 -0.77 0.63 8.23
C VAL A 33 -0.12 0.00 9.46
N LEU A 34 0.93 -0.79 9.25
CA LEU A 34 1.59 -1.46 10.37
C LEU A 34 2.31 -0.48 11.29
N ASP A 35 2.83 0.60 10.71
CA ASP A 35 3.50 1.60 11.53
C ASP A 35 2.52 2.38 12.41
N THR A 36 1.35 2.69 11.89
CA THR A 36 0.39 3.50 12.63
C THR A 36 -0.52 2.69 13.54
N MET A 37 -0.85 1.47 13.16
CA MET A 37 -1.81 0.67 13.94
C MET A 37 -1.16 -0.41 14.79
N GLY A 38 0.10 -0.71 14.56
CA GLY A 38 0.74 -1.84 15.23
C GLY A 38 0.40 -3.14 14.52
N PRO A 39 0.66 -4.28 15.15
CA PRO A 39 0.48 -5.57 14.50
C PRO A 39 -0.93 -5.80 14.01
N GLN A 40 -1.04 -6.34 12.82
CA GLN A 40 -2.33 -6.60 12.17
C GLN A 40 -2.27 -7.89 11.38
N HIS A 41 -3.40 -8.58 11.25
CA HIS A 41 -3.49 -9.68 10.30
C HIS A 41 -3.82 -9.12 8.92
N GLY A 42 -3.68 -9.96 7.88
CA GLY A 42 -3.83 -9.49 6.51
C GLY A 42 -5.17 -8.86 6.21
N TYR A 43 -6.24 -9.45 6.73
CA TYR A 43 -7.57 -8.91 6.53
C TYR A 43 -7.69 -7.50 7.15
N GLY A 44 -7.11 -7.31 8.33
CA GLY A 44 -7.15 -6.01 8.98
C GLY A 44 -6.42 -4.95 8.20
N ILE A 45 -5.30 -5.32 7.57
CA ILE A 45 -4.55 -4.39 6.74
C ILE A 45 -5.39 -3.96 5.55
N ALA A 46 -5.98 -4.92 4.84
CA ALA A 46 -6.81 -4.61 3.68
C ALA A 46 -7.99 -3.73 4.06
N ARG A 47 -8.66 -4.07 5.17
CA ARG A 47 -9.80 -3.28 5.62
C ARG A 47 -9.40 -1.84 5.95
N ARG A 48 -8.25 -1.67 6.60
CA ARG A 48 -7.80 -0.33 6.95
C ARG A 48 -7.57 0.52 5.72
N ILE A 49 -6.93 -0.05 4.70
CA ILE A 49 -6.68 0.67 3.46
C ILE A 49 -8.02 1.04 2.79
N GLU A 50 -8.96 0.11 2.78
CA GLU A 50 -10.27 0.40 2.21
C GLU A 50 -10.98 1.51 2.96
N GLN A 51 -10.93 1.47 4.29
CA GLN A 51 -11.58 2.47 5.11
C GLN A 51 -10.98 3.86 4.88
N VAL A 52 -9.67 3.95 4.90
CA VAL A 52 -9.00 5.24 4.76
C VAL A 52 -9.21 5.80 3.36
N SER A 53 -9.29 4.94 2.35
CA SER A 53 -9.52 5.39 0.99
C SER A 53 -10.99 5.62 0.68
N GLU A 54 -11.86 5.42 1.64
CA GLU A 54 -13.32 5.55 1.46
C GLU A 54 -13.78 4.67 0.31
N ASP A 55 -13.28 3.46 0.32
CA ASP A 55 -13.61 2.42 -0.66
C ASP A 55 -13.19 2.70 -2.09
N ILE A 56 -12.36 3.73 -2.30
CA ILE A 56 -11.78 3.94 -3.61
C ILE A 56 -10.84 2.78 -3.96
N LEU A 57 -10.09 2.30 -2.98
CA LEU A 57 -9.22 1.16 -3.18
C LEU A 57 -9.86 -0.08 -2.60
N LYS A 58 -10.09 -1.06 -3.47
CA LYS A 58 -10.59 -2.37 -3.06
C LYS A 58 -9.50 -3.38 -3.35
N LEU A 59 -8.96 -3.96 -2.30
CA LEU A 59 -7.84 -4.88 -2.44
C LEU A 59 -8.30 -6.29 -2.12
N ASN A 60 -8.02 -7.23 -3.01
CA ASN A 60 -8.35 -8.61 -2.66
C ASN A 60 -7.24 -9.16 -1.75
N GLU A 61 -7.60 -10.19 -1.01
CA GLU A 61 -6.70 -10.75 -0.02
C GLU A 61 -5.44 -11.32 -0.63
N GLY A 62 -5.55 -11.89 -1.83
CA GLY A 62 -4.37 -12.46 -2.48
C GLY A 62 -3.34 -11.41 -2.80
N THR A 63 -3.77 -10.23 -3.21
CA THR A 63 -2.86 -9.13 -3.52
C THR A 63 -2.14 -8.66 -2.27
N VAL A 64 -2.89 -8.51 -1.17
CA VAL A 64 -2.29 -8.10 0.09
C VAL A 64 -1.33 -9.17 0.61
N TYR A 65 -1.74 -10.43 0.50
CA TYR A 65 -0.90 -11.54 0.96
C TYR A 65 0.43 -11.58 0.21
N THR A 66 0.39 -11.36 -1.10
CA THR A 66 1.61 -11.34 -1.90
C THR A 66 2.53 -10.21 -1.47
N ALA A 67 1.97 -9.03 -1.16
CA ALA A 67 2.77 -7.93 -0.64
C ALA A 67 3.39 -8.28 0.70
N LEU A 68 2.62 -8.94 1.57
CA LEU A 68 3.14 -9.35 2.88
C LEU A 68 4.28 -10.34 2.74
N MET A 69 4.16 -11.30 1.82
CA MET A 69 5.24 -12.26 1.60
C MET A 69 6.51 -11.57 1.12
N ARG A 70 6.35 -10.63 0.22
CA ARG A 70 7.48 -9.88 -0.32
C ARG A 70 8.18 -9.07 0.77
N LEU A 71 7.39 -8.37 1.59
CA LEU A 71 7.94 -7.56 2.66
C LEU A 71 8.62 -8.43 3.73
N GLN A 72 8.06 -9.60 3.98
CA GLN A 72 8.64 -10.51 4.94
C GLN A 72 9.99 -11.05 4.43
N GLN A 73 10.07 -11.37 3.16
CA GLN A 73 11.32 -11.80 2.55
C GLN A 73 12.39 -10.71 2.63
N GLN A 74 11.97 -9.48 2.55
CA GLN A 74 12.88 -8.34 2.65
C GLN A 74 13.16 -7.94 4.09
N ARG A 75 12.61 -8.68 5.05
CA ARG A 75 12.79 -8.44 6.48
C ARG A 75 12.27 -7.09 6.93
N ARG A 76 11.33 -6.54 6.20
CA ARG A 76 10.72 -5.26 6.57
C ARG A 76 9.54 -5.44 7.49
N ILE A 77 8.98 -6.64 7.51
CA ILE A 77 7.96 -7.02 8.48
C ILE A 77 8.29 -8.39 9.03
N SER A 78 7.75 -8.67 10.20
CA SER A 78 7.85 -9.99 10.82
C SER A 78 6.45 -10.55 10.99
N ALA A 79 6.35 -11.85 11.16
CA ALA A 79 5.07 -12.51 11.31
C ALA A 79 5.09 -13.40 12.54
N SER A 80 3.95 -13.46 13.21
CA SER A 80 3.79 -14.36 14.35
C SER A 80 2.34 -14.79 14.44
N TRP A 81 2.12 -15.92 15.10
CA TRP A 81 0.77 -16.42 15.28
C TRP A 81 0.17 -15.82 16.55
N GLY A 82 -1.12 -15.52 16.51
CA GLY A 82 -1.85 -15.01 17.65
C GLY A 82 -3.30 -15.36 17.52
N ALA A 83 -4.11 -14.87 18.45
CA ALA A 83 -5.54 -15.10 18.44
C ALA A 83 -6.25 -13.89 17.85
N SER A 84 -7.16 -14.14 16.91
CA SER A 84 -7.98 -13.10 16.35
C SER A 84 -9.16 -12.82 17.27
N GLU A 85 -10.00 -11.85 16.88
CA GLU A 85 -11.18 -11.49 17.66
C GLU A 85 -12.10 -12.66 17.91
N ASN A 86 -12.14 -13.59 16.97
CA ASN A 86 -12.99 -14.78 17.11
C ASN A 86 -12.28 -15.92 17.82
N ASN A 87 -11.19 -15.61 18.50
CA ASN A 87 -10.40 -16.61 19.20
C ASN A 87 -9.86 -17.69 18.25
N ARG A 88 -9.65 -17.33 17.01
CA ARG A 88 -9.08 -18.21 16.01
C ARG A 88 -7.61 -17.88 15.84
N LYS A 89 -6.83 -18.91 15.53
CA LYS A 89 -5.42 -18.71 15.24
C LYS A 89 -5.27 -17.89 13.98
N ALA A 90 -4.50 -16.82 14.05
CA ALA A 90 -4.28 -15.93 12.93
C ALA A 90 -2.83 -15.49 12.89
N LYS A 91 -2.35 -15.21 11.69
CA LYS A 91 -0.99 -14.73 11.51
C LYS A 91 -1.01 -13.21 11.55
N PHE A 92 -0.21 -12.66 12.44
CA PHE A 92 -0.12 -11.22 12.61
C PHE A 92 1.21 -10.74 12.09
N TYR A 93 1.22 -9.56 11.50
CA TYR A 93 2.40 -8.97 10.90
C TYR A 93 2.71 -7.67 11.63
N ALA A 94 3.99 -7.41 11.81
CA ALA A 94 4.46 -6.20 12.48
C ALA A 94 5.61 -5.61 11.70
N ILE A 95 5.72 -4.28 11.70
CA ILE A 95 6.82 -3.62 11.01
C ILE A 95 8.10 -3.78 11.84
N THR A 96 9.22 -4.01 11.16
CA THR A 96 10.51 -4.13 11.82
C THR A 96 11.22 -2.78 11.80
N ALA A 97 12.36 -2.69 12.50
CA ALA A 97 13.18 -1.49 12.44
C ALA A 97 13.62 -1.20 11.01
N GLU A 98 13.98 -2.25 10.28
CA GLU A 98 14.35 -2.08 8.88
C GLU A 98 13.16 -1.58 8.06
N GLY A 99 11.97 -2.10 8.35
CA GLY A 99 10.76 -1.63 7.68
C GLY A 99 10.48 -0.16 7.94
N ARG A 100 10.71 0.29 9.17
CA ARG A 100 10.52 1.71 9.49
C ARG A 100 11.51 2.59 8.76
N ARG A 101 12.76 2.15 8.65
CA ARG A 101 13.75 2.92 7.89
C ARG A 101 13.38 3.01 6.42
N GLN A 102 12.91 1.89 5.86
CA GLN A 102 12.49 1.88 4.46
C GLN A 102 11.27 2.77 4.26
N LEU A 103 10.33 2.70 5.20
CA LEU A 103 9.13 3.53 5.14
C LEU A 103 9.49 5.01 5.10
N ALA A 104 10.40 5.44 5.97
CA ALA A 104 10.82 6.83 6.00
C ALA A 104 11.43 7.28 4.68
N ARG A 105 12.25 6.42 4.08
CA ARG A 105 12.87 6.74 2.80
C ARG A 105 11.83 6.84 1.69
N GLU A 106 10.86 5.94 1.69
CA GLU A 106 9.86 5.93 0.63
C GLU A 106 8.87 7.06 0.75
N VAL A 107 8.51 7.43 1.98
CA VAL A 107 7.63 8.58 2.19
C VAL A 107 8.30 9.85 1.67
N GLU A 108 9.58 10.01 1.97
CA GLU A 108 10.32 11.17 1.51
C GLU A 108 10.37 11.21 -0.02
N SER A 109 10.60 10.07 -0.65
CA SER A 109 10.63 9.99 -2.11
C SER A 109 9.26 10.33 -2.71
N TRP A 110 8.20 9.83 -2.11
CA TRP A 110 6.85 10.12 -2.57
C TRP A 110 6.52 11.59 -2.47
N ASP A 111 6.87 12.21 -1.34
CA ASP A 111 6.59 13.62 -1.14
C ASP A 111 7.35 14.47 -2.15
N ARG A 112 8.59 14.09 -2.43
CA ARG A 112 9.39 14.80 -3.42
C ARG A 112 8.81 14.66 -4.82
N LEU A 113 8.41 13.45 -5.17
CA LEU A 113 7.81 13.21 -6.49
C LEU A 113 6.50 13.97 -6.64
N ALA A 114 5.67 13.92 -5.61
CA ALA A 114 4.39 14.64 -5.64
C ALA A 114 4.62 16.15 -5.80
N ALA A 115 5.64 16.68 -5.14
CA ALA A 115 5.95 18.10 -5.25
C ALA A 115 6.40 18.46 -6.68
N ILE A 116 7.19 17.59 -7.31
CA ILE A 116 7.61 17.81 -8.67
C ILE A 116 6.40 17.81 -9.62
N ILE A 117 5.53 16.84 -9.47
CA ILE A 117 4.34 16.74 -10.30
C ILE A 117 3.46 17.97 -10.13
N ALA A 118 3.31 18.43 -8.89
CA ALA A 118 2.50 19.62 -8.63
C ALA A 118 3.11 20.86 -9.30
N ARG A 119 4.42 20.99 -9.24
CA ARG A 119 5.09 22.14 -9.89
C ARG A 119 4.97 22.10 -11.41
N LEU A 120 5.05 20.89 -11.98
CA LEU A 120 4.90 20.77 -13.42
C LEU A 120 3.52 21.20 -13.89
N ARG A 121 2.51 20.95 -13.05
CA ARG A 121 1.13 21.30 -13.40
C ARG A 121 0.93 22.81 -13.48
N THR A 122 1.71 23.57 -12.68
CA THR A 122 1.54 25.01 -12.60
C THR A 122 2.72 25.80 -13.17
N ALA A 123 3.75 25.12 -13.69
CA ALA A 123 4.93 25.80 -14.19
C ALA A 123 4.62 26.55 -15.47
N GLU A 124 5.24 27.71 -15.62
CA GLU A 124 5.09 28.50 -16.84
C GLU A 124 5.85 27.86 -17.99
N PRO A 125 5.28 27.85 -19.18
CA PRO A 125 6.04 27.39 -20.34
C PRO A 125 7.15 28.37 -20.62
N SER A 126 8.33 27.89 -21.02
CA SER A 126 9.44 28.81 -21.27
C SER A 126 9.88 28.80 -22.74
#